data_fa058aa6c7cdb679e758476e79f3f895
#
_entry.id   fa058aa6c7cdb679e758476e79f3f895
#
_cell.length_a   1.000
_cell.length_b   1.000
_cell.length_c   1.000
_cell.angle_alpha   90.00
_cell.angle_beta   90.00
_cell.angle_gamma   90.00
#
_symmetry.space_group_name_H-M   'P 1'
#
loop_
_entity.id
_entity.type
_entity.pdbx_description
1 polymer ?
#
loop_
_entity_poly.entity_id
_entity_poly.type
_entity_poly.pdbx_seq_one_letter_code
_entity_poly.pdbx_strand_id
1 'polypeptide(L)'
;MQSTHPELNERAQGWLNFLYLKATTPDDWTEDGAPNEWWDQTSTAPMCSFPRFDLQESTYAIGLMADKTPAWREIYSEILDEIAERSITYWAAVDWLSQFGHDPDRKDYPESWKGTLIPEEFWGNYDAPGWTANGIAPWGFQMDPIGADGNLFFKGWLNLTQALHTYVSGYDKWSSPFSLSGAYRSKFEWTQHQLADHLHQQWTKTPMGPHCENTKAWPFCLSAAGLGLMMYDKVFDNNYHSAYSDWLSFTKDKYYGFDKDGSLQW
;
A
#
# COMPACT_ATOMS: atom_id res chain seq x y z
N MET A 1 -36.45 16.72 -11.19
CA MET A 1 -35.80 17.30 -9.99
C MET A 1 -34.37 17.60 -10.38
N GLN A 2 -33.89 18.84 -10.21
CA GLN A 2 -32.46 19.11 -10.35
C GLN A 2 -31.75 18.44 -9.16
N SER A 3 -30.65 17.76 -9.42
CA SER A 3 -29.79 17.20 -8.37
C SER A 3 -29.33 18.35 -7.47
N THR A 4 -29.41 18.16 -6.16
CA THR A 4 -28.91 19.11 -5.17
C THR A 4 -27.41 18.95 -4.93
N HIS A 5 -26.79 17.94 -5.55
CA HIS A 5 -25.36 17.64 -5.40
C HIS A 5 -24.60 18.04 -6.68
N PRO A 6 -23.35 18.48 -6.53
CA PRO A 6 -22.48 18.72 -7.67
C PRO A 6 -22.35 17.48 -8.55
N GLU A 7 -22.35 17.67 -9.85
CA GLU A 7 -22.11 16.63 -10.83
C GLU A 7 -20.63 16.58 -11.18
N LEU A 8 -20.17 15.38 -11.57
CA LEU A 8 -18.84 15.23 -12.13
C LEU A 8 -18.80 15.85 -13.54
N ASN A 9 -17.77 16.65 -13.80
CA ASN A 9 -17.50 17.07 -15.17
C ASN A 9 -16.96 15.90 -16.01
N GLU A 10 -16.96 16.04 -17.32
CA GLU A 10 -16.54 15.00 -18.27
C GLU A 10 -15.14 14.45 -17.97
N ARG A 11 -14.20 15.30 -17.58
CA ARG A 11 -12.84 14.87 -17.25
C ARG A 11 -12.82 13.99 -16.00
N ALA A 12 -13.56 14.38 -14.96
CA ALA A 12 -13.65 13.58 -13.73
C ALA A 12 -14.38 12.26 -13.97
N GLN A 13 -15.41 12.25 -14.82
CA GLN A 13 -16.10 11.03 -15.25
C GLN A 13 -15.14 10.11 -16.03
N GLY A 14 -14.34 10.65 -16.93
CA GLY A 14 -13.32 9.89 -17.66
C GLY A 14 -12.29 9.24 -16.73
N TRP A 15 -11.81 9.97 -15.74
CA TRP A 15 -10.91 9.43 -14.72
C TRP A 15 -11.57 8.35 -13.88
N LEU A 16 -12.79 8.58 -13.44
CA LEU A 16 -13.52 7.60 -12.64
C LEU A 16 -13.75 6.30 -13.41
N ASN A 17 -14.15 6.42 -14.69
CA ASN A 17 -14.31 5.26 -15.57
C ASN A 17 -12.98 4.50 -15.77
N PHE A 18 -11.88 5.20 -15.96
CA PHE A 18 -10.55 4.57 -16.06
C PHE A 18 -10.21 3.79 -14.79
N LEU A 19 -10.40 4.40 -13.62
CA LEU A 19 -10.12 3.75 -12.34
C LEU A 19 -11.04 2.56 -12.08
N TYR A 20 -12.32 2.70 -12.42
CA TYR A 20 -13.29 1.61 -12.32
C TYR A 20 -12.87 0.41 -13.17
N LEU A 21 -12.59 0.65 -14.46
CA LEU A 21 -12.13 -0.41 -15.35
C LEU A 21 -10.84 -1.05 -14.86
N LYS A 22 -9.90 -0.24 -14.37
CA LYS A 22 -8.63 -0.73 -13.86
C LYS A 22 -8.80 -1.56 -12.59
N ALA A 23 -9.68 -1.14 -11.69
CA ALA A 23 -9.95 -1.86 -10.45
C ALA A 23 -10.75 -3.16 -10.66
N THR A 24 -11.67 -3.19 -11.63
CA THR A 24 -12.59 -4.31 -11.84
C THR A 24 -12.18 -5.26 -12.97
N THR A 25 -11.23 -4.89 -13.83
CA THR A 25 -10.77 -5.79 -14.90
C THR A 25 -10.07 -7.01 -14.29
N PRO A 26 -10.52 -8.22 -14.59
CA PRO A 26 -9.85 -9.42 -14.14
C PRO A 26 -8.40 -9.45 -14.63
N ASP A 27 -7.50 -9.81 -13.76
CA ASP A 27 -6.11 -10.07 -14.06
C ASP A 27 -5.63 -11.30 -13.30
N ASP A 28 -4.47 -11.78 -13.68
CA ASP A 28 -3.88 -12.97 -13.10
C ASP A 28 -2.91 -12.63 -11.97
N TRP A 29 -3.26 -11.70 -11.12
CA TRP A 29 -2.50 -11.33 -9.92
C TRP A 29 -2.47 -12.45 -8.88
N THR A 30 -2.63 -13.65 -9.34
CA THR A 30 -2.43 -14.86 -8.56
C THR A 30 -0.97 -15.32 -8.67
N GLU A 31 -0.57 -16.24 -7.80
CA GLU A 31 0.78 -16.79 -7.81
C GLU A 31 1.17 -17.50 -9.12
N ASP A 32 0.18 -17.93 -9.90
CA ASP A 32 0.37 -18.69 -11.15
C ASP A 32 0.23 -17.83 -12.41
N GLY A 33 -0.23 -16.59 -12.26
CA GLY A 33 -0.57 -15.72 -13.38
C GLY A 33 0.29 -14.47 -13.52
N ALA A 34 0.48 -14.03 -14.75
CA ALA A 34 1.02 -12.70 -15.03
C ALA A 34 -0.11 -11.67 -14.99
N PRO A 35 0.13 -10.45 -14.50
CA PRO A 35 -0.80 -9.36 -14.67
C PRO A 35 -1.10 -9.15 -16.15
N ASN A 36 -2.31 -8.71 -16.46
CA ASN A 36 -2.65 -8.40 -17.83
C ASN A 36 -1.87 -7.17 -18.36
N GLU A 37 -1.97 -6.91 -19.66
CA GLU A 37 -1.25 -5.82 -20.34
C GLU A 37 -1.49 -4.42 -19.75
N TRP A 38 -2.62 -4.20 -19.07
CA TRP A 38 -2.92 -2.95 -18.39
C TRP A 38 -1.94 -2.63 -17.28
N TRP A 39 -1.48 -3.67 -16.63
CA TRP A 39 -0.60 -3.58 -15.48
C TRP A 39 0.86 -3.57 -15.86
N ASP A 40 1.19 -4.16 -17.00
CA ASP A 40 2.57 -4.34 -17.46
C ASP A 40 3.08 -3.20 -18.37
N GLN A 41 2.25 -2.19 -18.63
CA GLN A 41 2.61 -1.10 -19.55
C GLN A 41 3.77 -0.23 -19.09
N THR A 42 4.04 -0.17 -17.81
CA THR A 42 5.05 0.71 -17.22
C THR A 42 6.13 -0.03 -16.45
N SER A 43 6.00 -1.32 -16.31
CA SER A 43 6.91 -2.16 -15.54
C SER A 43 7.25 -3.40 -16.31
N THR A 44 8.52 -3.73 -16.31
CA THR A 44 9.02 -4.97 -16.91
C THR A 44 8.82 -6.18 -16.00
N ALA A 45 8.40 -5.97 -14.77
CA ALA A 45 8.02 -7.04 -13.87
C ALA A 45 6.88 -6.60 -12.97
N PRO A 46 5.81 -7.39 -12.88
CA PRO A 46 4.69 -7.10 -12.00
C PRO A 46 5.11 -7.00 -10.52
N MET A 47 6.18 -7.66 -10.16
CA MET A 47 6.78 -7.60 -8.83
C MET A 47 7.49 -6.28 -8.52
N CYS A 48 7.71 -5.44 -9.51
CA CYS A 48 8.30 -4.11 -9.31
C CYS A 48 7.28 -3.06 -8.86
N SER A 49 6.08 -3.45 -8.53
CA SER A 49 5.10 -2.64 -7.80
C SER A 49 4.39 -1.53 -8.54
N PHE A 50 4.81 -1.12 -9.72
CA PHE A 50 4.21 0.02 -10.42
C PHE A 50 2.69 -0.12 -10.63
N PRO A 51 2.15 -1.25 -11.05
CA PRO A 51 0.71 -1.43 -11.12
C PRO A 51 0.01 -1.22 -9.78
N ARG A 52 0.64 -1.65 -8.70
CA ARG A 52 0.14 -1.46 -7.34
C ARG A 52 0.14 0.02 -6.95
N PHE A 53 1.18 0.77 -7.29
CA PHE A 53 1.21 2.23 -7.06
C PHE A 53 0.05 2.91 -7.77
N ASP A 54 -0.18 2.61 -9.02
CA ASP A 54 -1.27 3.18 -9.81
C ASP A 54 -2.64 3.00 -9.14
N LEU A 55 -2.92 1.81 -8.58
CA LEU A 55 -4.17 1.56 -7.88
C LEU A 55 -4.23 2.31 -6.56
N GLN A 56 -3.23 2.13 -5.74
CA GLN A 56 -3.29 2.60 -4.36
C GLN A 56 -3.21 4.12 -4.26
N GLU A 57 -2.41 4.79 -5.07
CA GLU A 57 -2.36 6.25 -5.09
C GLU A 57 -3.67 6.88 -5.57
N SER A 58 -4.47 6.18 -6.36
CA SER A 58 -5.78 6.65 -6.79
C SER A 58 -6.78 6.80 -5.64
N THR A 59 -6.57 6.13 -4.51
CA THR A 59 -7.45 6.21 -3.34
C THR A 59 -7.57 7.63 -2.79
N TYR A 60 -6.53 8.44 -2.88
CA TYR A 60 -6.59 9.85 -2.48
C TYR A 60 -7.62 10.62 -3.30
N ALA A 61 -7.60 10.45 -4.62
CA ALA A 61 -8.53 11.13 -5.51
C ALA A 61 -9.97 10.70 -5.22
N ILE A 62 -10.19 9.41 -5.03
CA ILE A 62 -11.53 8.86 -4.74
C ILE A 62 -12.05 9.39 -3.40
N GLY A 63 -11.23 9.44 -2.37
CA GLY A 63 -11.61 10.01 -1.08
C GLY A 63 -12.04 11.48 -1.18
N LEU A 64 -11.29 12.29 -1.94
CA LEU A 64 -11.63 13.70 -2.18
C LEU A 64 -12.90 13.85 -3.05
N MET A 65 -13.07 13.00 -4.06
CA MET A 65 -14.25 13.00 -4.92
C MET A 65 -15.50 12.61 -4.12
N ALA A 66 -15.41 11.62 -3.23
CA ALA A 66 -16.52 11.20 -2.41
C ALA A 66 -17.04 12.32 -1.49
N ASP A 67 -16.16 13.15 -0.98
CA ASP A 67 -16.52 14.33 -0.18
C ASP A 67 -17.23 15.41 -1.03
N LYS A 68 -16.79 15.63 -2.26
CA LYS A 68 -17.29 16.71 -3.13
C LYS A 68 -18.51 16.31 -3.96
N THR A 69 -18.62 15.06 -4.34
CA THR A 69 -19.66 14.53 -5.22
C THR A 69 -20.31 13.27 -4.64
N PRO A 70 -20.94 13.35 -3.45
CA PRO A 70 -21.45 12.19 -2.73
C PRO A 70 -22.55 11.40 -3.47
N ALA A 71 -23.12 11.96 -4.54
CA ALA A 71 -24.08 11.26 -5.37
C ALA A 71 -23.48 10.03 -6.11
N TRP A 72 -22.15 9.98 -6.23
CA TRP A 72 -21.41 8.87 -6.85
C TRP A 72 -20.84 7.87 -5.86
N ARG A 73 -21.28 7.95 -4.63
CA ARG A 73 -20.73 7.20 -3.49
C ARG A 73 -20.69 5.69 -3.71
N GLU A 74 -21.67 5.11 -4.38
CA GLU A 74 -21.71 3.68 -4.66
C GLU A 74 -20.52 3.26 -5.54
N ILE A 75 -20.27 4.02 -6.62
CA ILE A 75 -19.14 3.75 -7.53
C ILE A 75 -17.80 3.94 -6.81
N TYR A 76 -17.67 4.99 -6.01
CA TYR A 76 -16.45 5.20 -5.21
C TYR A 76 -16.19 4.06 -4.24
N SER A 77 -17.24 3.59 -3.59
CA SER A 77 -17.19 2.46 -2.67
C SER A 77 -16.75 1.18 -3.36
N GLU A 78 -17.34 0.88 -4.52
CA GLU A 78 -17.00 -0.29 -5.32
C GLU A 78 -15.53 -0.25 -5.77
N ILE A 79 -15.05 0.87 -6.28
CA ILE A 79 -13.64 1.02 -6.68
C ILE A 79 -12.71 0.81 -5.49
N LEU A 80 -13.00 1.39 -4.33
CA LEU A 80 -12.18 1.23 -3.12
C LEU A 80 -12.17 -0.23 -2.62
N ASP A 81 -13.30 -0.90 -2.70
CA ASP A 81 -13.41 -2.31 -2.33
C ASP A 81 -12.56 -3.19 -3.25
N GLU A 82 -12.68 -3.00 -4.55
CA GLU A 82 -11.90 -3.73 -5.55
C GLU A 82 -10.39 -3.46 -5.42
N ILE A 83 -9.98 -2.23 -5.15
CA ILE A 83 -8.57 -1.91 -4.88
C ILE A 83 -8.06 -2.65 -3.64
N ALA A 84 -8.86 -2.69 -2.57
CA ALA A 84 -8.48 -3.39 -1.36
C ALA A 84 -8.40 -4.91 -1.58
N GLU A 85 -9.36 -5.50 -2.29
CA GLU A 85 -9.35 -6.93 -2.66
C GLU A 85 -8.11 -7.29 -3.49
N ARG A 86 -7.76 -6.47 -4.49
CA ARG A 86 -6.55 -6.70 -5.28
C ARG A 86 -5.28 -6.61 -4.45
N SER A 87 -5.23 -5.68 -3.51
CA SER A 87 -4.07 -5.48 -2.66
C SER A 87 -3.73 -6.67 -1.78
N ILE A 88 -4.67 -7.56 -1.53
CA ILE A 88 -4.45 -8.77 -0.74
C ILE A 88 -4.17 -10.02 -1.59
N THR A 89 -4.09 -9.89 -2.90
CA THR A 89 -3.66 -10.98 -3.78
C THR A 89 -2.16 -11.25 -3.64
N TYR A 90 -1.72 -12.40 -4.10
CA TYR A 90 -0.34 -12.84 -3.96
C TYR A 90 0.68 -11.79 -4.39
N TRP A 91 0.62 -11.32 -5.63
CA TRP A 91 1.63 -10.41 -6.18
C TRP A 91 1.63 -9.03 -5.53
N ALA A 92 0.47 -8.53 -5.15
CA ALA A 92 0.38 -7.24 -4.48
C ALA A 92 0.87 -7.31 -3.03
N ALA A 93 0.61 -8.41 -2.33
CA ALA A 93 0.96 -8.59 -0.93
C ALA A 93 2.44 -8.97 -0.73
N VAL A 94 2.98 -9.83 -1.59
CA VAL A 94 4.37 -10.31 -1.45
C VAL A 94 5.40 -9.40 -2.09
N ASP A 95 5.00 -8.43 -2.84
CA ASP A 95 5.86 -7.46 -3.47
C ASP A 95 7.29 -7.45 -2.91
N TRP A 96 8.29 -7.38 -3.74
CA TRP A 96 9.72 -7.34 -3.37
C TRP A 96 10.26 -8.50 -2.51
N LEU A 97 9.42 -9.21 -1.76
CA LEU A 97 9.87 -10.34 -0.94
C LEU A 97 10.62 -11.38 -1.75
N SER A 98 10.10 -11.67 -2.94
CA SER A 98 10.68 -12.60 -3.88
C SER A 98 11.90 -12.07 -4.61
N GLN A 99 12.20 -10.80 -4.51
CA GLN A 99 13.31 -10.19 -5.23
C GLN A 99 14.62 -10.26 -4.47
N PHE A 100 14.57 -10.31 -3.16
CA PHE A 100 15.76 -10.15 -2.34
C PHE A 100 16.22 -11.40 -1.63
N GLY A 101 15.46 -12.23 -1.26
CA GLY A 101 15.86 -13.38 -0.49
C GLY A 101 15.94 -14.63 -1.35
N HIS A 102 16.03 -15.73 -0.67
CA HIS A 102 15.84 -17.03 -1.26
C HIS A 102 14.36 -17.20 -1.58
N ASP A 103 14.02 -17.07 -2.85
CA ASP A 103 12.67 -17.29 -3.34
C ASP A 103 12.60 -18.65 -4.04
N PRO A 104 11.90 -19.64 -3.45
CA PRO A 104 11.82 -20.98 -4.00
C PRO A 104 11.03 -21.04 -5.32
N ASP A 105 10.14 -20.06 -5.54
CA ASP A 105 9.25 -20.05 -6.70
C ASP A 105 9.86 -19.29 -7.90
N ARG A 106 11.02 -18.62 -7.71
CA ARG A 106 11.66 -17.83 -8.76
C ARG A 106 11.90 -18.59 -10.06
N LYS A 107 12.18 -19.87 -10.00
CA LYS A 107 12.39 -20.73 -11.18
C LYS A 107 11.16 -20.80 -12.08
N ASP A 108 9.99 -20.63 -11.49
CA ASP A 108 8.69 -20.77 -12.14
C ASP A 108 8.17 -19.43 -12.72
N TYR A 109 8.90 -18.33 -12.49
CA TYR A 109 8.53 -17.02 -13.03
C TYR A 109 8.72 -16.93 -14.53
N PRO A 110 7.86 -16.19 -15.23
CA PRO A 110 8.06 -15.88 -16.64
C PRO A 110 9.46 -15.29 -16.90
N GLU A 111 10.07 -15.69 -18.01
CA GLU A 111 11.41 -15.20 -18.35
C GLU A 111 11.49 -13.68 -18.47
N SER A 112 10.40 -13.03 -18.93
CA SER A 112 10.29 -11.58 -19.01
C SER A 112 10.41 -10.87 -17.66
N TRP A 113 10.13 -11.56 -16.56
CA TRP A 113 10.24 -10.99 -15.21
C TRP A 113 11.65 -11.08 -14.66
N LYS A 114 12.39 -12.12 -15.05
CA LYS A 114 13.72 -12.41 -14.48
C LYS A 114 14.74 -11.30 -14.72
N GLY A 115 14.64 -10.60 -15.84
CA GLY A 115 15.54 -9.50 -16.17
C GLY A 115 15.45 -8.27 -15.24
N THR A 116 14.40 -8.14 -14.48
CA THR A 116 14.18 -7.03 -13.53
C THR A 116 14.37 -7.43 -12.09
N LEU A 117 14.57 -8.71 -11.85
CA LEU A 117 14.83 -9.24 -10.52
C LEU A 117 16.28 -8.95 -10.12
N ILE A 118 16.50 -8.93 -8.82
CA ILE A 118 17.84 -8.75 -8.27
C ILE A 118 18.75 -9.88 -8.75
N PRO A 119 19.96 -9.56 -9.21
CA PRO A 119 20.93 -10.57 -9.60
C PRO A 119 21.18 -11.61 -8.52
N GLU A 120 21.40 -12.85 -8.91
CA GLU A 120 21.58 -13.97 -7.98
C GLU A 120 22.74 -13.77 -6.99
N GLU A 121 23.77 -13.06 -7.38
CA GLU A 121 24.90 -12.73 -6.53
C GLU A 121 24.57 -11.91 -5.30
N PHE A 122 23.41 -11.23 -5.31
CA PHE A 122 22.91 -10.42 -4.19
C PHE A 122 21.90 -11.17 -3.32
N TRP A 123 21.49 -12.36 -3.70
CA TRP A 123 20.52 -13.13 -2.91
C TRP A 123 21.07 -13.45 -1.54
N GLY A 124 20.23 -13.24 -0.52
CA GLY A 124 20.63 -13.47 0.86
C GLY A 124 21.53 -12.38 1.44
N ASN A 125 21.92 -11.40 0.64
CA ASN A 125 22.67 -10.24 1.12
C ASN A 125 21.73 -9.09 1.45
N TYR A 126 21.13 -9.15 2.60
CA TYR A 126 20.13 -8.19 3.06
C TYR A 126 20.73 -6.82 3.46
N ASP A 127 22.04 -6.73 3.61
CA ASP A 127 22.76 -5.51 3.98
C ASP A 127 23.38 -4.81 2.76
N ALA A 128 23.17 -5.32 1.56
CA ALA A 128 23.73 -4.70 0.37
C ALA A 128 23.18 -3.27 0.18
N PRO A 129 24.04 -2.26 0.06
CA PRO A 129 23.61 -0.88 -0.09
C PRO A 129 22.69 -0.70 -1.31
N GLY A 130 21.56 -0.05 -1.10
CA GLY A 130 20.55 0.20 -2.16
C GLY A 130 19.64 -0.98 -2.47
N TRP A 131 19.88 -2.14 -1.89
CA TRP A 131 19.12 -3.35 -2.13
C TRP A 131 18.52 -3.86 -0.82
N THR A 132 17.27 -3.57 -0.59
CA THR A 132 16.54 -4.08 0.57
C THR A 132 15.13 -4.43 0.16
N ALA A 133 14.66 -5.58 0.59
CA ALA A 133 13.34 -6.07 0.26
C ALA A 133 12.34 -5.76 1.38
N ASN A 134 11.11 -5.59 1.01
CA ASN A 134 10.01 -5.56 1.95
C ASN A 134 9.89 -6.90 2.69
N GLY A 135 9.65 -6.86 3.97
CA GLY A 135 9.46 -8.04 4.79
C GLY A 135 10.71 -8.87 5.07
N ILE A 136 11.89 -8.41 4.64
CA ILE A 136 13.16 -9.04 5.00
C ILE A 136 13.86 -8.16 6.01
N ALA A 137 14.05 -8.69 7.20
CA ALA A 137 14.84 -8.06 8.24
C ALA A 137 16.26 -8.63 8.25
N PRO A 138 17.25 -7.94 8.86
CA PRO A 138 18.61 -8.47 9.03
C PRO A 138 18.65 -9.84 9.74
N TRP A 139 17.63 -10.11 10.55
CA TRP A 139 17.48 -11.37 11.28
C TRP A 139 16.79 -12.50 10.51
N GLY A 140 16.36 -12.25 9.28
CA GLY A 140 15.79 -13.28 8.44
C GLY A 140 14.54 -12.88 7.67
N PHE A 141 14.04 -13.84 6.94
CA PHE A 141 12.88 -13.72 6.07
C PHE A 141 11.57 -13.83 6.85
N GLN A 142 10.65 -12.89 6.62
CA GLN A 142 9.34 -12.86 7.24
C GLN A 142 8.27 -13.07 6.18
N MET A 143 7.50 -14.12 6.31
CA MET A 143 6.56 -14.57 5.28
C MET A 143 5.27 -13.77 5.23
N ASP A 144 4.84 -13.19 6.36
CA ASP A 144 3.58 -12.44 6.46
C ASP A 144 3.79 -11.00 5.94
N PRO A 145 3.15 -10.58 4.85
CA PRO A 145 3.34 -9.24 4.29
C PRO A 145 2.89 -8.10 5.21
N ILE A 146 1.94 -8.35 6.10
CA ILE A 146 1.47 -7.37 7.08
C ILE A 146 2.28 -7.45 8.36
N GLY A 147 2.47 -8.65 8.89
CA GLY A 147 3.19 -8.88 10.14
C GLY A 147 4.68 -8.63 10.05
N ALA A 148 5.26 -8.66 8.86
CA ALA A 148 6.66 -8.39 8.62
C ALA A 148 7.07 -6.97 9.03
N ASP A 149 8.33 -6.81 9.45
CA ASP A 149 8.95 -5.51 9.52
C ASP A 149 9.22 -4.99 8.08
N GLY A 150 9.03 -3.72 7.84
CA GLY A 150 9.03 -3.18 6.48
C GLY A 150 7.67 -3.34 5.79
N ASN A 151 7.70 -3.28 4.46
CA ASN A 151 6.51 -3.33 3.59
C ASN A 151 5.44 -2.26 3.91
N LEU A 152 5.90 -1.10 4.39
CA LEU A 152 5.00 -0.04 4.84
C LEU A 152 4.14 0.51 3.69
N PHE A 153 4.69 0.55 2.48
CA PHE A 153 3.89 0.97 1.31
C PHE A 153 2.63 0.12 1.21
N PHE A 154 2.79 -1.20 1.16
CA PHE A 154 1.66 -2.11 1.06
C PHE A 154 0.67 -1.97 2.22
N LYS A 155 1.13 -2.20 3.44
CA LYS A 155 0.23 -2.23 4.60
C LYS A 155 -0.34 -0.87 4.99
N GLY A 156 0.41 0.20 4.77
CA GLY A 156 -0.08 1.55 5.02
C GLY A 156 -1.18 1.97 4.06
N TRP A 157 -1.00 1.69 2.77
CA TRP A 157 -2.01 1.95 1.75
C TRP A 157 -3.23 1.03 1.86
N LEU A 158 -3.03 -0.25 2.21
CA LEU A 158 -4.14 -1.16 2.46
C LEU A 158 -5.03 -0.64 3.59
N ASN A 159 -4.44 -0.23 4.71
CA ASN A 159 -5.20 0.37 5.81
C ASN A 159 -5.93 1.65 5.40
N LEU A 160 -5.29 2.51 4.62
CA LEU A 160 -5.92 3.72 4.09
C LEU A 160 -7.12 3.40 3.19
N THR A 161 -6.94 2.47 2.25
CA THR A 161 -7.99 2.06 1.32
C THR A 161 -9.19 1.46 2.05
N GLN A 162 -8.94 0.58 3.01
CA GLN A 162 -9.99 -0.03 3.84
C GLN A 162 -10.73 1.02 4.68
N ALA A 163 -10.01 1.96 5.30
CA ALA A 163 -10.63 3.04 6.07
C ALA A 163 -11.45 3.98 5.19
N LEU A 164 -10.97 4.32 4.01
CA LEU A 164 -11.71 5.12 3.03
C LEU A 164 -12.95 4.38 2.51
N HIS A 165 -12.84 3.06 2.26
CA HIS A 165 -13.99 2.25 1.91
C HIS A 165 -15.08 2.35 2.98
N THR A 166 -14.74 2.14 4.24
CA THR A 166 -15.71 2.24 5.35
C THR A 166 -16.29 3.65 5.46
N TYR A 167 -15.46 4.70 5.31
CA TYR A 167 -15.92 6.09 5.33
C TYR A 167 -16.90 6.40 4.18
N VAL A 168 -16.61 5.92 2.98
CA VAL A 168 -17.41 6.20 1.79
C VAL A 168 -18.68 5.35 1.76
N SER A 169 -18.59 4.04 2.02
CA SER A 169 -19.71 3.10 1.93
C SER A 169 -20.62 3.13 3.16
N GLY A 170 -20.06 3.38 4.33
CA GLY A 170 -20.71 3.16 5.61
C GLY A 170 -20.70 1.68 6.05
N TYR A 171 -20.04 0.78 5.31
CA TYR A 171 -19.92 -0.63 5.65
C TYR A 171 -18.53 -0.94 6.21
N ASP A 172 -18.50 -1.69 7.29
CA ASP A 172 -17.28 -2.11 7.99
C ASP A 172 -16.80 -3.51 7.56
N LYS A 173 -16.91 -3.83 6.26
CA LYS A 173 -16.54 -5.12 5.67
C LYS A 173 -15.20 -5.62 6.18
N TRP A 174 -14.21 -4.74 6.21
CA TRP A 174 -12.82 -5.05 6.55
C TRP A 174 -12.55 -5.23 8.05
N SER A 175 -13.55 -4.99 8.89
CA SER A 175 -13.54 -5.37 10.31
C SER A 175 -13.67 -6.89 10.49
N SER A 176 -14.20 -7.58 9.50
CA SER A 176 -14.19 -9.04 9.44
C SER A 176 -12.84 -9.56 8.93
N PRO A 177 -12.46 -10.81 9.29
CA PRO A 177 -11.21 -11.40 8.80
C PRO A 177 -11.15 -11.48 7.28
N PHE A 178 -10.02 -11.07 6.72
CA PHE A 178 -9.66 -11.28 5.32
C PHE A 178 -8.37 -12.11 5.22
N SER A 179 -8.27 -12.89 4.18
CA SER A 179 -7.11 -13.71 3.91
C SER A 179 -6.21 -13.07 2.88
N LEU A 180 -4.91 -13.02 3.13
CA LEU A 180 -3.91 -12.60 2.16
C LEU A 180 -2.84 -13.66 1.98
N SER A 181 -2.24 -13.67 0.80
CA SER A 181 -1.14 -14.59 0.49
C SER A 181 0.19 -13.95 0.86
N GLY A 182 1.02 -14.74 1.52
CA GLY A 182 2.40 -14.41 1.86
C GLY A 182 3.39 -15.24 1.07
N ALA A 183 4.67 -15.08 1.40
CA ALA A 183 5.73 -15.84 0.80
C ALA A 183 5.56 -17.36 1.06
N TYR A 184 6.14 -18.16 0.18
CA TYR A 184 6.00 -19.62 0.19
C TYR A 184 4.55 -20.12 0.14
N ARG A 185 3.67 -19.37 -0.54
CA ARG A 185 2.23 -19.69 -0.65
C ARG A 185 1.53 -19.79 0.71
N SER A 186 2.12 -19.19 1.73
CA SER A 186 1.51 -19.11 3.06
C SER A 186 0.30 -18.19 3.01
N LYS A 187 -0.68 -18.48 3.85
CA LYS A 187 -1.86 -17.64 3.99
C LYS A 187 -1.96 -17.11 5.40
N PHE A 188 -2.33 -15.87 5.51
CA PHE A 188 -2.48 -15.16 6.77
C PHE A 188 -3.86 -14.55 6.83
N GLU A 189 -4.41 -14.49 8.03
CA GLU A 189 -5.69 -13.84 8.29
C GLU A 189 -5.48 -12.59 9.12
N TRP A 190 -6.06 -11.51 8.67
CA TRP A 190 -6.03 -10.21 9.32
C TRP A 190 -7.39 -9.56 9.29
N THR A 191 -7.61 -8.62 10.20
CA THR A 191 -8.69 -7.63 10.14
C THR A 191 -8.09 -6.24 9.99
N GLN A 192 -8.87 -5.29 9.54
CA GLN A 192 -8.43 -3.89 9.52
C GLN A 192 -8.02 -3.40 10.92
N HIS A 193 -8.70 -3.84 11.95
CA HIS A 193 -8.36 -3.47 13.33
C HIS A 193 -6.97 -3.96 13.74
N GLN A 194 -6.64 -5.20 13.39
CA GLN A 194 -5.31 -5.76 13.65
C GLN A 194 -4.23 -5.06 12.82
N LEU A 195 -4.53 -4.73 11.56
CA LEU A 195 -3.61 -3.99 10.70
C LEU A 195 -3.32 -2.59 11.25
N ALA A 196 -4.35 -1.85 11.63
CA ALA A 196 -4.18 -0.51 12.20
C ALA A 196 -3.42 -0.54 13.54
N ASP A 197 -3.73 -1.49 14.41
CA ASP A 197 -3.02 -1.69 15.66
C ASP A 197 -1.54 -2.06 15.42
N HIS A 198 -1.26 -2.96 14.48
CA HIS A 198 0.10 -3.33 14.10
C HIS A 198 0.91 -2.13 13.58
N LEU A 199 0.33 -1.30 12.71
CA LEU A 199 0.96 -0.07 12.24
C LEU A 199 1.26 0.89 13.40
N HIS A 200 0.31 1.10 14.28
CA HIS A 200 0.49 1.93 15.47
C HIS A 200 1.61 1.40 16.37
N GLN A 201 1.64 0.11 16.64
CA GLN A 201 2.68 -0.53 17.44
C GLN A 201 4.07 -0.40 16.79
N GLN A 202 4.16 -0.54 15.47
CA GLN A 202 5.43 -0.32 14.76
C GLN A 202 5.92 1.12 14.87
N TRP A 203 5.02 2.08 14.84
CA TRP A 203 5.36 3.49 15.02
C TRP A 203 5.89 3.81 16.40
N THR A 204 5.29 3.23 17.41
CA THR A 204 5.71 3.46 18.82
C THR A 204 7.04 2.82 19.19
N LYS A 205 7.54 1.86 18.40
CA LYS A 205 8.82 1.19 18.65
C LYS A 205 10.04 2.04 18.33
N THR A 206 9.92 2.98 17.41
CA THR A 206 11.06 3.80 16.97
C THR A 206 10.59 5.19 16.53
N PRO A 207 11.33 6.25 16.91
CA PRO A 207 11.04 7.61 16.44
C PRO A 207 11.11 7.77 14.93
N MET A 208 11.84 6.89 14.24
CA MET A 208 11.96 6.89 12.76
C MET A 208 10.67 6.44 12.07
N GLY A 209 9.75 5.80 12.80
CA GLY A 209 8.58 5.15 12.23
C GLY A 209 8.89 3.78 11.60
N PRO A 210 7.86 3.09 11.11
CA PRO A 210 8.03 1.79 10.47
C PRO A 210 8.80 1.89 9.15
N HIS A 211 9.52 0.83 8.83
CA HIS A 211 10.28 0.75 7.58
C HIS A 211 9.37 0.46 6.37
N CYS A 212 9.69 1.07 5.25
CA CYS A 212 9.10 0.71 3.95
C CYS A 212 9.85 -0.50 3.38
N GLU A 213 11.07 -0.29 2.90
CA GLU A 213 12.00 -1.38 2.73
C GLU A 213 12.81 -1.56 4.02
N ASN A 214 13.49 -2.67 4.12
CA ASN A 214 14.33 -2.96 5.27
C ASN A 214 15.33 -1.81 5.51
N THR A 215 15.39 -1.29 6.72
CA THR A 215 16.24 -0.16 7.14
C THR A 215 15.91 1.21 6.51
N LYS A 216 14.86 1.34 5.72
CA LYS A 216 14.48 2.59 5.06
C LYS A 216 13.09 3.08 5.48
N ALA A 217 13.05 4.28 5.99
CA ALA A 217 11.82 4.99 6.35
C ALA A 217 11.56 6.11 5.32
N TRP A 218 10.66 5.87 4.39
CA TRP A 218 10.30 6.84 3.36
C TRP A 218 9.20 7.78 3.85
N PRO A 219 9.40 9.09 3.86
CA PRO A 219 8.36 10.04 4.27
C PRO A 219 7.06 9.91 3.48
N PHE A 220 7.14 9.54 2.22
CA PHE A 220 5.98 9.29 1.36
C PHE A 220 5.12 8.13 1.92
N CYS A 221 5.72 6.98 2.15
CA CYS A 221 5.02 5.81 2.70
C CYS A 221 4.49 6.07 4.12
N LEU A 222 5.29 6.76 4.94
CA LEU A 222 4.91 7.15 6.29
C LEU A 222 3.71 8.11 6.28
N SER A 223 3.67 9.05 5.35
CA SER A 223 2.55 9.98 5.22
C SER A 223 1.26 9.29 4.80
N ALA A 224 1.34 8.34 3.86
CA ALA A 224 0.20 7.53 3.45
C ALA A 224 -0.32 6.67 4.60
N ALA A 225 0.57 5.99 5.32
CA ALA A 225 0.21 5.18 6.47
C ALA A 225 -0.36 6.03 7.62
N GLY A 226 0.20 7.22 7.86
CA GLY A 226 -0.30 8.17 8.84
C GLY A 226 -1.71 8.67 8.50
N LEU A 227 -1.96 8.99 7.23
CA LEU A 227 -3.31 9.32 6.76
C LEU A 227 -4.27 8.14 6.93
N GLY A 228 -3.81 6.92 6.69
CA GLY A 228 -4.58 5.70 6.93
C GLY A 228 -4.99 5.54 8.39
N LEU A 229 -4.07 5.80 9.33
CA LEU A 229 -4.40 5.79 10.76
C LEU A 229 -5.38 6.92 11.14
N MET A 230 -5.22 8.11 10.57
CA MET A 230 -6.15 9.22 10.81
C MET A 230 -7.56 8.89 10.31
N MET A 231 -7.69 8.29 9.14
CA MET A 231 -8.98 7.87 8.60
C MET A 231 -9.59 6.75 9.44
N TYR A 232 -8.77 5.79 9.87
CA TYR A 232 -9.20 4.73 10.77
C TYR A 232 -9.74 5.30 12.07
N ASP A 233 -9.03 6.23 12.72
CA ASP A 233 -9.46 6.88 13.95
C ASP A 233 -10.80 7.59 13.79
N LYS A 234 -11.01 8.27 12.64
CA LYS A 234 -12.28 8.96 12.36
C LYS A 234 -13.46 8.01 12.17
N VAL A 235 -13.20 6.83 11.63
CA VAL A 235 -14.26 5.84 11.34
C VAL A 235 -14.59 5.04 12.59
N PHE A 236 -13.59 4.70 13.41
CA PHE A 236 -13.73 3.78 14.55
C PHE A 236 -13.54 4.43 15.92
N ASP A 237 -13.48 5.76 15.97
CA ASP A 237 -13.31 6.54 17.20
C ASP A 237 -12.09 6.09 18.03
N ASN A 238 -10.90 6.11 17.38
CA ASN A 238 -9.62 5.70 17.96
C ASN A 238 -8.63 6.87 18.00
N ASN A 239 -7.40 6.63 18.44
CA ASN A 239 -6.33 7.64 18.53
C ASN A 239 -4.95 7.11 18.07
N TYR A 240 -4.91 6.22 17.10
CA TYR A 240 -3.65 5.66 16.58
C TYR A 240 -2.83 6.66 15.80
N HIS A 241 -3.47 7.67 15.20
CA HIS A 241 -2.80 8.74 14.47
C HIS A 241 -1.86 9.59 15.33
N SER A 242 -2.00 9.55 16.65
CA SER A 242 -1.08 10.25 17.55
C SER A 242 0.38 9.84 17.32
N ALA A 243 0.64 8.56 17.03
CA ALA A 243 1.99 8.05 16.75
C ALA A 243 2.62 8.69 15.49
N TYR A 244 1.82 8.96 14.45
CA TYR A 244 2.28 9.72 13.28
C TYR A 244 2.57 11.19 13.63
N SER A 245 1.75 11.80 14.45
CA SER A 245 1.96 13.19 14.88
C SER A 245 3.25 13.35 15.66
N ASP A 246 3.58 12.38 16.51
CA ASP A 246 4.85 12.32 17.24
C ASP A 246 6.04 12.14 16.30
N TRP A 247 5.92 11.23 15.32
CA TRP A 247 6.92 11.05 14.26
C TRP A 247 7.14 12.33 13.45
N LEU A 248 6.07 13.02 13.07
CA LEU A 248 6.16 14.27 12.30
C LEU A 248 6.90 15.34 13.08
N SER A 249 6.63 15.47 14.38
CA SER A 249 7.32 16.41 15.27
C SER A 249 8.80 16.04 15.38
N PHE A 250 9.11 14.79 15.63
CA PHE A 250 10.49 14.29 15.69
C PHE A 250 11.25 14.56 14.38
N THR A 251 10.61 14.28 13.24
CA THR A 251 11.24 14.46 11.93
C THR A 251 11.52 15.92 11.63
N LYS A 252 10.60 16.82 11.95
CA LYS A 252 10.80 18.26 11.81
C LYS A 252 11.99 18.74 12.65
N ASP A 253 12.11 18.26 13.87
CA ASP A 253 13.14 18.69 14.79
C ASP A 253 14.53 18.14 14.45
N LYS A 254 14.61 16.99 13.80
CA LYS A 254 15.88 16.26 13.61
C LYS A 254 16.39 16.26 12.17
N TYR A 255 15.49 16.27 11.20
CA TYR A 255 15.86 16.04 9.80
C TYR A 255 15.52 17.16 8.86
N TYR A 256 14.60 18.07 9.24
CA TYR A 256 14.25 19.18 8.38
C TYR A 256 14.82 20.48 8.93
N GLY A 257 15.54 21.19 8.09
CA GLY A 257 16.02 22.54 8.34
C GLY A 257 15.66 23.43 7.15
N PHE A 258 15.73 24.71 7.39
CA PHE A 258 15.68 25.69 6.32
C PHE A 258 16.99 26.45 6.30
N ASP A 259 17.55 26.66 5.13
CA ASP A 259 18.69 27.53 4.99
C ASP A 259 18.29 29.01 5.09
N LYS A 260 19.27 29.91 4.87
CA LYS A 260 19.05 31.35 5.04
C LYS A 260 18.10 31.97 4.03
N ASP A 261 17.89 31.33 2.90
CA ASP A 261 16.98 31.77 1.85
C ASP A 261 15.59 31.09 1.94
N GLY A 262 15.39 30.22 2.93
CA GLY A 262 14.14 29.52 3.18
C GLY A 262 13.98 28.21 2.40
N SER A 263 15.05 27.72 1.75
CA SER A 263 15.03 26.43 1.08
C SER A 263 15.08 25.30 2.12
N LEU A 264 14.22 24.29 1.93
CA LEU A 264 14.19 23.11 2.80
C LEU A 264 15.48 22.31 2.63
N GLN A 265 16.09 21.99 3.75
CA GLN A 265 17.27 21.12 3.81
C GLN A 265 16.92 19.80 4.53
N TRP A 266 17.51 18.71 4.08
CA TRP A 266 17.30 17.35 4.60
C TRP A 266 18.56 16.88 5.32
#